data_ba2e091a2f92b915f370c2a058554db3
#
_entry.id   ba2e091a2f92b915f370c2a058554db3
#
_cell.length_a   1.000
_cell.length_b   1.000
_cell.length_c   1.000
_cell.angle_alpha   90.00
_cell.angle_beta   90.00
_cell.angle_gamma   90.00
#
_symmetry.space_group_name_H-M   'P 1'
#
loop_
_entity.id
_entity.type
_entity.pdbx_description
1 polymer ?
#
loop_
_entity_poly.entity_id
_entity_poly.type
_entity_poly.pdbx_seq_one_letter_code
_entity_poly.pdbx_strand_id
1 'polypeptide(L)'
;MEISRKLSALRLKLKATQFEVSRRVLFLWIKPIFLGGSHESLDLSDSDLICYVLPFRSIADLLVTDKACEAGGLPSAVSIIPEINEDRAVFFLGRPEGTLGRKSLRQQSARMMRLFEHQKALANRSIKIVPVSLFWGHQ
;
A
#
# COMPACT_ATOMS: atom_id res chain seq x y z
N MET A 1 -19.35 -2.65 -24.87
CA MET A 1 -18.91 -1.67 -23.87
C MET A 1 -19.51 -1.91 -22.46
N GLU A 2 -20.78 -2.20 -22.37
CA GLU A 2 -21.44 -2.41 -21.07
C GLU A 2 -21.00 -3.69 -20.36
N ILE A 3 -20.77 -4.76 -21.08
CA ILE A 3 -20.28 -6.06 -20.57
C ILE A 3 -18.87 -5.91 -19.98
N SER A 4 -18.00 -5.13 -20.61
CA SER A 4 -16.65 -4.87 -20.12
C SER A 4 -16.64 -4.10 -18.79
N ARG A 5 -17.55 -3.13 -18.62
CA ARG A 5 -17.71 -2.40 -17.36
C ARG A 5 -18.25 -3.29 -16.26
N LYS A 6 -19.21 -4.17 -16.56
CA LYS A 6 -19.75 -5.13 -15.57
C LYS A 6 -18.70 -6.15 -15.15
N LEU A 7 -17.88 -6.63 -16.08
CA LEU A 7 -16.77 -7.55 -15.76
C LEU A 7 -15.68 -6.89 -14.92
N SER A 8 -15.33 -5.64 -15.19
CA SER A 8 -14.35 -4.91 -14.38
C SER A 8 -14.86 -4.63 -12.97
N ALA A 9 -16.13 -4.24 -12.84
CA ALA A 9 -16.77 -4.04 -11.52
C ALA A 9 -16.86 -5.34 -10.72
N LEU A 10 -17.16 -6.47 -11.38
CA LEU A 10 -17.19 -7.78 -10.74
C LEU A 10 -15.80 -8.22 -10.28
N ARG A 11 -14.76 -7.99 -11.09
CA ARG A 11 -13.37 -8.27 -10.71
C ARG A 11 -12.92 -7.44 -9.51
N LEU A 12 -13.31 -6.18 -9.44
CA LEU A 12 -13.02 -5.31 -8.28
C LEU A 12 -13.70 -5.81 -7.03
N LYS A 13 -14.98 -6.21 -7.11
CA LYS A 13 -15.71 -6.79 -5.98
C LYS A 13 -15.09 -8.10 -5.51
N LEU A 14 -14.71 -8.99 -6.42
CA LEU A 14 -14.05 -10.26 -6.09
C LEU A 14 -12.70 -10.02 -5.41
N LYS A 15 -11.89 -9.06 -5.88
CA LYS A 15 -10.62 -8.69 -5.25
C LYS A 15 -10.82 -8.13 -3.84
N ALA A 16 -11.81 -7.27 -3.65
CA ALA A 16 -12.13 -6.71 -2.35
C ALA A 16 -12.60 -7.80 -1.36
N THR A 17 -13.44 -8.72 -1.80
CA THR A 17 -13.90 -9.85 -0.97
C THR A 17 -12.75 -10.78 -0.61
N GLN A 18 -11.89 -11.11 -1.58
CA GLN A 18 -10.71 -11.96 -1.34
C GLN A 18 -9.74 -11.31 -0.36
N PHE A 19 -9.53 -10.01 -0.47
CA PHE A 19 -8.71 -9.25 0.46
C PHE A 19 -9.27 -9.29 1.88
N GLU A 20 -10.56 -9.06 2.05
CA GLU A 20 -11.22 -9.07 3.35
C GLU A 20 -11.20 -10.45 4.02
N VAL A 21 -11.41 -11.52 3.26
CA VAL A 21 -11.30 -12.89 3.75
C VAL A 21 -9.87 -13.19 4.19
N SER A 22 -8.88 -12.84 3.36
CA SER A 22 -7.46 -13.03 3.69
C SER A 22 -7.07 -12.25 4.95
N ARG A 23 -7.58 -11.04 5.10
CA ARG A 23 -7.39 -10.22 6.30
C ARG A 23 -7.92 -10.92 7.56
N ARG A 24 -9.15 -11.42 7.52
CA ARG A 24 -9.76 -12.11 8.67
C ARG A 24 -8.99 -13.36 9.06
N VAL A 25 -8.62 -14.18 8.09
CA VAL A 25 -7.84 -15.41 8.33
C VAL A 25 -6.47 -15.08 8.92
N LEU A 26 -5.77 -14.10 8.37
CA LEU A 26 -4.44 -13.71 8.83
C LEU A 26 -4.47 -13.25 10.29
N PHE A 27 -5.41 -12.40 10.67
CA PHE A 27 -5.49 -11.83 12.01
C PHE A 27 -6.06 -12.79 13.08
N LEU A 28 -6.55 -13.95 12.69
CA LEU A 28 -6.81 -15.03 13.65
C LEU A 28 -5.51 -15.61 14.24
N TRP A 29 -4.41 -15.56 13.47
CA TRP A 29 -3.13 -16.19 13.83
C TRP A 29 -2.05 -15.20 14.20
N ILE A 30 -2.14 -13.97 13.72
CA ILE A 30 -1.10 -12.96 13.86
C ILE A 30 -1.61 -11.82 14.72
N LYS A 31 -0.84 -11.48 15.76
CA LYS A 31 -1.05 -10.29 16.58
C LYS A 31 0.11 -9.32 16.34
N PRO A 32 -0.03 -8.37 15.42
CA PRO A 32 1.05 -7.45 15.13
C PRO A 32 1.26 -6.47 16.28
N ILE A 33 2.53 -6.13 16.53
CA ILE A 33 2.92 -5.04 17.42
C ILE A 33 3.37 -3.87 16.54
N PHE A 34 2.76 -2.73 16.72
CA PHE A 34 3.07 -1.52 15.95
C PHE A 34 4.03 -0.63 16.74
N LEU A 35 5.15 -0.27 16.12
CA LEU A 35 6.14 0.62 16.69
C LEU A 35 6.21 1.91 15.86
N GLY A 36 5.78 3.01 16.44
CA GLY A 36 5.72 4.30 15.75
C GLY A 36 4.57 4.39 14.73
N GLY A 37 4.60 5.41 13.89
CA GLY A 37 3.68 5.54 12.76
C GLY A 37 2.28 6.07 13.09
N SER A 38 2.11 6.79 14.19
CA SER A 38 0.89 7.57 14.39
C SER A 38 0.90 8.85 13.55
N HIS A 39 -0.27 9.36 13.22
CA HIS A 39 -0.42 10.63 12.49
C HIS A 39 0.40 11.77 13.12
N GLU A 40 0.39 11.85 14.43
CA GLU A 40 1.16 12.86 15.20
C GLU A 40 2.67 12.64 15.11
N SER A 41 3.12 11.39 15.17
CA SER A 41 4.57 11.07 15.15
C SER A 41 5.21 11.29 13.77
N LEU A 42 4.42 11.32 12.71
CA LEU A 42 4.89 11.51 11.34
C LEU A 42 4.78 12.96 10.86
N ASP A 43 4.30 13.86 11.70
CA ASP A 43 4.13 15.29 11.37
C ASP A 43 3.38 15.48 10.03
N LEU A 44 2.22 14.84 9.92
CA LEU A 44 1.38 14.87 8.73
C LEU A 44 0.29 15.93 8.86
N SER A 45 0.00 16.63 7.78
CA SER A 45 -1.14 17.51 7.71
C SER A 45 -2.32 16.84 6.99
N ASP A 46 -3.54 17.29 7.28
CA ASP A 46 -4.76 16.75 6.66
C ASP A 46 -4.82 16.96 5.13
N SER A 47 -4.01 17.90 4.63
CA SER A 47 -3.91 18.18 3.19
C SER A 47 -2.89 17.29 2.47
N ASP A 48 -2.04 16.56 3.20
CA ASP A 48 -1.01 15.73 2.60
C ASP A 48 -1.61 14.45 1.99
N LEU A 49 -1.07 14.05 0.84
CA LEU A 49 -1.32 12.75 0.24
C LEU A 49 -0.28 11.77 0.79
N ILE A 50 -0.75 10.72 1.47
CA ILE A 50 0.13 9.75 2.13
C ILE A 50 0.27 8.51 1.27
N CYS A 51 1.50 8.16 0.95
CA CYS A 51 1.86 6.96 0.22
C CYS A 51 2.78 6.09 1.06
N TYR A 52 2.44 4.82 1.19
CA TYR A 52 3.22 3.85 1.95
C TYR A 52 4.14 3.06 1.03
N VAL A 53 5.37 2.86 1.42
CA VAL A 53 6.35 2.14 0.64
C VAL A 53 6.83 0.91 1.40
N LEU A 54 6.64 -0.25 0.78
CA LEU A 54 7.13 -1.53 1.28
C LEU A 54 8.27 -2.06 0.40
N PRO A 55 9.22 -2.82 0.99
CA PRO A 55 10.35 -3.36 0.23
C PRO A 55 9.92 -4.34 -0.86
N PHE A 56 8.97 -5.23 -0.56
CA PHE A 56 8.54 -6.30 -1.45
C PHE A 56 7.01 -6.44 -1.49
N ARG A 57 6.53 -6.98 -2.60
CA ARG A 57 5.11 -7.27 -2.76
C ARG A 57 4.72 -8.53 -2.00
N SER A 58 3.98 -8.34 -0.91
CA SER A 58 3.41 -9.41 -0.09
C SER A 58 2.00 -9.03 0.35
N ILE A 59 1.06 -9.94 0.20
CA ILE A 59 -0.31 -9.71 0.67
C ILE A 59 -0.35 -9.62 2.20
N ALA A 60 0.42 -10.45 2.88
CA ALA A 60 0.51 -10.42 4.34
C ALA A 60 1.06 -9.08 4.84
N ASP A 61 2.12 -8.57 4.23
CA ASP A 61 2.72 -7.29 4.57
C ASP A 61 1.75 -6.13 4.29
N LEU A 62 1.01 -6.20 3.20
CA LEU A 62 -0.02 -5.21 2.88
C LEU A 62 -1.13 -5.18 3.92
N LEU A 63 -1.62 -6.33 4.34
CA LEU A 63 -2.68 -6.45 5.35
C LEU A 63 -2.23 -5.93 6.71
N VAL A 64 -1.02 -6.26 7.13
CA VAL A 64 -0.45 -5.76 8.39
C VAL A 64 -0.22 -4.25 8.32
N THR A 65 0.24 -3.74 7.19
CA THR A 65 0.41 -2.29 6.96
C THR A 65 -0.92 -1.56 7.05
N ASP A 66 -1.97 -2.09 6.42
CA ASP A 66 -3.31 -1.49 6.48
C ASP A 66 -3.85 -1.46 7.92
N LYS A 67 -3.63 -2.53 8.67
CA LYS A 67 -3.98 -2.58 10.10
C LYS A 67 -3.18 -1.57 10.94
N ALA A 68 -1.93 -1.38 10.63
CA ALA A 68 -1.09 -0.36 11.26
C ALA A 68 -1.60 1.06 10.97
N CYS A 69 -2.04 1.33 9.75
CA CYS A 69 -2.67 2.59 9.38
C CYS A 69 -3.93 2.86 10.21
N GLU A 70 -4.79 1.87 10.33
CA GLU A 70 -6.01 1.95 11.15
C GLU A 70 -5.67 2.26 12.62
N ALA A 71 -4.72 1.53 13.19
CA ALA A 71 -4.29 1.72 14.58
C ALA A 71 -3.63 3.08 14.83
N GLY A 72 -2.92 3.63 13.86
CA GLY A 72 -2.23 4.93 13.93
C GLY A 72 -3.08 6.13 13.54
N GLY A 73 -4.36 5.94 13.19
CA GLY A 73 -5.23 7.01 12.70
C GLY A 73 -4.81 7.56 11.33
N LEU A 74 -4.13 6.74 10.52
CA LEU A 74 -3.66 7.09 9.18
C LEU A 74 -4.66 6.65 8.11
N PRO A 75 -4.64 7.27 6.91
CA PRO A 75 -5.40 6.78 5.77
C PRO A 75 -5.04 5.33 5.43
N SER A 76 -6.02 4.55 4.99
CA SER A 76 -5.82 3.15 4.62
C SER A 76 -4.79 2.98 3.50
N ALA A 77 -3.89 2.00 3.64
CA ALA A 77 -2.89 1.67 2.62
C ALA A 77 -3.51 1.16 1.30
N VAL A 78 -4.74 0.66 1.35
CA VAL A 78 -5.48 0.18 0.19
C VAL A 78 -6.47 1.20 -0.36
N SER A 79 -6.50 2.42 0.18
CA SER A 79 -7.36 3.49 -0.31
C SER A 79 -6.92 3.98 -1.68
N ILE A 80 -7.90 4.41 -2.45
CA ILE A 80 -7.66 5.04 -3.75
C ILE A 80 -7.16 6.47 -3.52
N ILE A 81 -6.21 6.91 -4.32
CA ILE A 81 -5.76 8.30 -4.36
C ILE A 81 -6.13 8.87 -5.73
N PRO A 82 -7.32 9.44 -5.87
CA PRO A 82 -7.81 9.91 -7.17
C PRO A 82 -7.00 11.07 -7.73
N GLU A 83 -6.39 11.90 -6.89
CA GLU A 83 -5.59 13.06 -7.29
C GLU A 83 -4.36 12.68 -8.13
N ILE A 84 -3.84 11.49 -7.94
CA ILE A 84 -2.71 10.95 -8.68
C ILE A 84 -3.06 9.71 -9.50
N ASN A 85 -4.36 9.42 -9.63
CA ASN A 85 -4.88 8.29 -10.38
C ASN A 85 -4.27 6.94 -9.97
N GLU A 86 -4.11 6.73 -8.66
CA GLU A 86 -3.59 5.48 -8.11
C GLU A 86 -4.69 4.71 -7.38
N ASP A 87 -4.76 3.41 -7.67
CA ASP A 87 -5.76 2.49 -7.10
C ASP A 87 -5.51 2.15 -5.63
N ARG A 88 -4.30 2.36 -5.16
CA ARG A 88 -3.86 2.08 -3.79
C ARG A 88 -2.81 3.07 -3.34
N ALA A 89 -2.83 3.38 -2.06
CA ALA A 89 -1.83 4.24 -1.43
C ALA A 89 -0.50 3.52 -1.15
N VAL A 90 -0.41 2.21 -1.40
CA VAL A 90 0.80 1.42 -1.16
C VAL A 90 1.59 1.20 -2.44
N PHE A 91 2.91 1.30 -2.32
CA PHE A 91 3.89 1.09 -3.38
C PHE A 91 4.93 0.06 -2.93
N PHE A 92 5.45 -0.72 -3.88
CA PHE A 92 6.46 -1.72 -3.63
C PHE A 92 7.75 -1.37 -4.38
N LEU A 93 8.90 -1.46 -3.68
CA LEU A 93 10.20 -1.17 -4.28
C LEU A 93 10.68 -2.28 -5.21
N GLY A 94 10.33 -3.52 -4.90
CA GLY A 94 10.74 -4.68 -5.68
C GLY A 94 9.64 -5.72 -5.82
N ARG A 95 9.85 -6.66 -6.75
CA ARG A 95 9.07 -7.89 -6.83
C ARG A 95 9.90 -9.00 -6.21
N PRO A 96 9.30 -9.95 -5.46
CA PRO A 96 9.99 -11.17 -5.13
C PRO A 96 10.31 -11.88 -6.44
N GLU A 97 11.59 -12.02 -6.75
CA GLU A 97 12.01 -12.79 -7.92
C GLU A 97 11.75 -14.27 -7.67
N GLY A 98 11.19 -14.94 -8.68
CA GLY A 98 11.05 -16.38 -8.68
C GLY A 98 12.42 -17.06 -8.56
N THR A 99 12.41 -18.33 -8.25
CA THR A 99 13.41 -19.27 -7.79
C THR A 99 14.80 -19.29 -8.48
N LEU A 100 15.08 -18.42 -9.43
CA LEU A 100 16.35 -18.30 -10.14
C LEU A 100 16.89 -16.87 -9.99
N GLY A 101 17.26 -16.56 -8.75
CA GLY A 101 17.72 -15.26 -8.33
C GLY A 101 18.75 -14.61 -9.23
N ARG A 102 18.34 -13.66 -10.03
CA ARG A 102 19.19 -12.55 -10.46
C ARG A 102 18.43 -11.25 -10.30
N LYS A 103 18.85 -10.58 -9.29
CA LYS A 103 18.67 -9.22 -8.87
C LYS A 103 18.30 -8.27 -9.99
N SER A 104 17.09 -7.81 -9.97
CA SER A 104 16.75 -6.52 -10.55
C SER A 104 16.28 -5.57 -9.46
N LEU A 105 17.19 -5.11 -8.65
CA LEU A 105 17.04 -3.89 -7.84
C LEU A 105 16.86 -2.65 -8.73
N ARG A 106 16.82 -2.81 -10.04
CA ARG A 106 16.82 -1.72 -11.02
C ARG A 106 15.47 -1.39 -11.62
N GLN A 107 14.44 -2.18 -11.41
CA GLN A 107 13.10 -1.77 -11.83
C GLN A 107 12.41 -1.07 -10.68
N GLN A 108 12.72 0.18 -10.54
CA GLN A 108 11.83 1.10 -9.86
C GLN A 108 10.45 0.90 -10.47
N SER A 109 9.47 0.59 -9.63
CA SER A 109 8.11 0.41 -10.08
C SER A 109 7.70 1.59 -10.95
N ALA A 110 7.14 1.34 -12.13
CA ALA A 110 6.62 2.40 -13.00
C ALA A 110 5.61 3.28 -12.25
N ARG A 111 4.91 2.74 -11.27
CA ARG A 111 4.02 3.47 -10.38
C ARG A 111 4.78 4.48 -9.51
N MET A 112 5.94 4.12 -8.97
CA MET A 112 6.79 5.04 -8.19
C MET A 112 7.27 6.22 -9.04
N MET A 113 7.67 5.96 -10.27
CA MET A 113 8.09 7.02 -11.19
C MET A 113 6.93 7.97 -11.49
N ARG A 114 5.73 7.46 -11.74
CA ARG A 114 4.54 8.30 -11.93
C ARG A 114 4.23 9.15 -10.69
N LEU A 115 4.46 8.61 -9.50
CA LEU A 115 4.27 9.35 -8.26
C LEU A 115 5.14 10.61 -8.18
N PHE A 116 6.41 10.51 -8.56
CA PHE A 116 7.32 11.66 -8.60
C PHE A 116 6.92 12.69 -9.67
N GLU A 117 6.41 12.25 -10.81
CA GLU A 117 5.89 13.13 -11.85
C GLU A 117 4.65 13.89 -11.37
N HIS A 118 3.74 13.22 -10.70
CA HIS A 118 2.55 13.83 -10.12
C HIS A 118 2.87 14.84 -9.03
N GLN A 119 3.90 14.61 -8.22
CA GLN A 119 4.34 15.59 -7.21
C GLN A 119 4.68 16.96 -7.83
N LYS A 120 5.28 16.97 -9.01
CA LYS A 120 5.60 18.19 -9.71
C LYS A 120 4.35 18.94 -10.21
N ALA A 121 3.28 18.22 -10.51
CA ALA A 121 2.02 18.78 -10.99
C ALA A 121 1.10 19.28 -9.87
N LEU A 122 1.30 18.82 -8.63
CA LEU A 122 0.50 19.20 -7.47
C LEU A 122 1.03 20.50 -6.86
N ALA A 123 0.41 21.64 -7.23
CA ALA A 123 0.86 22.98 -6.81
C ALA A 123 0.68 23.23 -5.30
N ASN A 124 -0.36 22.68 -4.66
CA ASN A 124 -0.78 23.06 -3.31
C ASN A 124 -0.84 21.91 -2.31
N ARG A 125 -0.43 20.70 -2.71
CA ARG A 125 -0.47 19.50 -1.85
C ARG A 125 0.85 18.76 -1.93
N SER A 126 1.32 18.25 -0.80
CA SER A 126 2.52 17.45 -0.75
C SER A 126 2.18 15.97 -0.74
N ILE A 127 2.98 15.18 -1.43
CA ILE A 127 2.96 13.73 -1.30
C ILE A 127 3.99 13.35 -0.22
N LYS A 128 3.52 12.75 0.86
CA LYS A 128 4.36 12.22 1.93
C LYS A 128 4.57 10.73 1.73
N ILE A 129 5.82 10.33 1.70
CA ILE A 129 6.21 8.93 1.55
C ILE A 129 6.54 8.39 2.94
N VAL A 130 5.81 7.35 3.34
CA VAL A 130 6.00 6.67 4.62
C VAL A 130 6.60 5.29 4.36
N PRO A 131 7.89 5.10 4.64
CA PRO A 131 8.50 3.78 4.53
C PRO A 131 7.99 2.87 5.65
N VAL A 132 7.64 1.64 5.28
CA VAL A 132 7.14 0.62 6.21
C VAL A 132 8.06 -0.59 6.16
N SER A 133 8.54 -1.00 7.32
CA SER A 133 9.32 -2.21 7.49
C SER A 133 8.60 -3.18 8.41
N LEU A 134 8.50 -4.43 7.99
CA LEU A 134 7.88 -5.49 8.78
C LEU A 134 8.92 -6.54 9.15
N PHE A 135 8.91 -6.92 10.41
CA PHE A 135 9.76 -7.98 10.95
C PHE A 135 8.90 -9.14 11.39
N TRP A 136 9.07 -10.27 10.75
CA TRP A 136 8.39 -11.50 11.09
C TRP A 136 9.25 -12.27 12.10
N GLY A 137 8.81 -12.30 13.36
CA GLY A 137 9.48 -13.03 14.43
C GLY A 137 8.70 -14.29 14.83
N HIS A 138 9.41 -15.30 15.29
CA HIS A 138 8.84 -16.41 16.04
C HIS A 138 8.98 -16.09 17.52
N GLN A 139 7.86 -16.16 18.24
CA GLN A 139 7.86 -16.18 19.71
C GLN A 139 7.92 -17.63 20.18
#